data_36ed76dc7b1439d8eb1f836acc036c00
#
_entry.id   36ed76dc7b1439d8eb1f836acc036c00
#
_cell.length_a   1.000
_cell.length_b   1.000
_cell.length_c   1.000
_cell.angle_alpha   90.00
_cell.angle_beta   90.00
_cell.angle_gamma   90.00
#
_symmetry.space_group_name_H-M   'P 1'
#
loop_
_entity.id
_entity.type
_entity.pdbx_description
1 polymer ?
#
loop_
_entity_poly.entity_id
_entity_poly.type
_entity_poly.pdbx_seq_one_letter_code
_entity_poly.pdbx_strand_id
1 'polypeptide(L)'
;MNDLLTLRVEKLLWRGRGLARPDSGKAVMIEPGVLPGESIAARVLADHKDYTRAESVEILAPSALRRPHPCPHAADCGGSRFGVLAPEASARIKADMLRDTASRSLEPDVLAGLRVIPAPRGWRYRWRGQIHVRNGRPHAMGHASNDLAPLTDCHLLSPPLAADMENLARSLPDGRFTIAASPATEETFTERGRGGLILPIPDFDLDLRVPPGTFFQANWELNQTLIREVVAALDGFGRVADLFSGAGNFALPLARRGKTVLAVEGSSAAARCGADNARRLGLAQAEFRGANLARPASWEPVRHFLPQAAVLDPPRTGAKDIGAALMSISSLRRLVWVSCDVVNTLRDARPLLRAGWRISDLVLLDMFPGTWHMEVIMVLDRPDA
;
A
#
# COMPACT_ATOMS: atom_id res chain seq x y z
N MET A 1 -41.11 3.42 5.09
CA MET A 1 -40.30 3.99 6.18
C MET A 1 -39.05 3.15 6.23
N ASN A 2 -37.87 3.72 5.93
CA ASN A 2 -36.61 2.98 6.10
C ASN A 2 -36.32 2.95 7.60
N ASP A 3 -36.63 1.83 8.26
CA ASP A 3 -36.34 1.66 9.67
C ASP A 3 -34.82 1.71 9.85
N LEU A 4 -34.35 2.66 10.66
CA LEU A 4 -32.95 2.74 11.05
C LEU A 4 -32.68 1.66 12.10
N LEU A 5 -31.57 0.94 11.92
CA LEU A 5 -31.06 -0.02 12.91
C LEU A 5 -30.17 0.70 13.91
N THR A 6 -30.40 0.49 15.20
CA THR A 6 -29.42 0.86 16.23
C THR A 6 -28.42 -0.28 16.39
N LEU A 7 -27.15 0.00 16.11
CA LEU A 7 -26.10 -1.02 16.10
C LEU A 7 -24.91 -0.58 16.96
N ARG A 8 -24.27 -1.55 17.62
CA ARG A 8 -22.97 -1.35 18.25
C ARG A 8 -21.89 -1.99 17.40
N VAL A 9 -20.87 -1.20 17.00
CA VAL A 9 -19.75 -1.67 16.20
C VAL A 9 -18.81 -2.49 17.08
N GLU A 10 -18.63 -3.78 16.78
CA GLU A 10 -17.78 -4.70 17.54
C GLU A 10 -16.31 -4.53 17.15
N LYS A 11 -16.03 -4.56 15.83
CA LYS A 11 -14.68 -4.48 15.26
C LYS A 11 -14.72 -3.97 13.84
N LEU A 12 -13.53 -3.67 13.29
CA LEU A 12 -13.38 -3.42 11.85
C LEU A 12 -12.90 -4.67 11.12
N LEU A 13 -13.49 -4.91 9.97
CA LEU A 13 -13.09 -5.94 8.99
C LEU A 13 -12.13 -5.35 7.98
N TRP A 14 -11.52 -6.23 7.15
CA TRP A 14 -10.71 -5.83 6.00
C TRP A 14 -11.42 -4.75 5.17
N ARG A 15 -10.65 -3.78 4.70
CA ARG A 15 -11.12 -2.56 4.02
C ARG A 15 -11.90 -1.58 4.90
N GLY A 16 -11.77 -1.67 6.23
CA GLY A 16 -12.32 -0.70 7.17
C GLY A 16 -13.83 -0.75 7.38
N ARG A 17 -14.48 -1.83 6.96
CA ARG A 17 -15.91 -2.04 7.25
C ARG A 17 -16.12 -2.38 8.69
N GLY A 18 -17.16 -1.78 9.31
CA GLY A 18 -17.59 -2.17 10.64
C GLY A 18 -18.32 -3.51 10.62
N LEU A 19 -18.20 -4.27 11.70
CA LEU A 19 -19.03 -5.45 12.01
C LEU A 19 -19.86 -5.16 13.23
N ALA A 20 -21.16 -5.45 13.15
CA ALA A 20 -22.08 -5.48 14.30
C ALA A 20 -22.92 -6.76 14.25
N ARG A 21 -23.36 -7.25 15.43
CA ARG A 21 -24.32 -8.32 15.56
C ARG A 21 -25.45 -7.86 16.47
N PRO A 22 -26.62 -7.54 15.90
CA PRO A 22 -27.83 -7.28 16.69
C PRO A 22 -28.30 -8.60 17.36
N ASP A 23 -29.22 -8.51 18.31
CA ASP A 23 -29.78 -9.65 19.02
C ASP A 23 -30.42 -10.70 18.09
N SER A 24 -30.81 -10.32 16.88
CA SER A 24 -31.25 -11.25 15.82
C SER A 24 -30.17 -12.24 15.37
N GLY A 25 -28.90 -12.00 15.73
CA GLY A 25 -27.74 -12.85 15.43
C GLY A 25 -27.17 -12.70 14.03
N LYS A 26 -27.89 -12.10 13.06
CA LYS A 26 -27.40 -11.90 11.70
C LYS A 26 -26.34 -10.78 11.65
N ALA A 27 -25.18 -11.09 11.07
CA ALA A 27 -24.09 -10.11 10.96
C ALA A 27 -24.50 -8.91 10.09
N VAL A 28 -24.14 -7.71 10.55
CA VAL A 28 -24.30 -6.47 9.78
C VAL A 28 -22.92 -5.91 9.45
N MET A 29 -22.64 -5.80 8.16
CA MET A 29 -21.44 -5.14 7.65
C MET A 29 -21.75 -3.67 7.36
N ILE A 30 -21.05 -2.78 8.05
CA ILE A 30 -21.25 -1.34 7.99
C ILE A 30 -20.17 -0.73 7.10
N GLU A 31 -20.56 0.14 6.17
CA GLU A 31 -19.60 0.84 5.29
C GLU A 31 -18.58 1.65 6.11
N PRO A 32 -17.34 1.87 5.58
CA PRO A 32 -16.24 2.52 6.31
C PRO A 32 -16.60 3.92 6.82
N GLY A 33 -16.08 4.28 7.99
CA GLY A 33 -16.29 5.57 8.66
C GLY A 33 -16.76 5.44 10.11
N VAL A 34 -17.00 4.20 10.56
CA VAL A 34 -17.30 3.87 11.95
C VAL A 34 -16.08 3.31 12.67
N LEU A 35 -16.09 3.34 14.00
CA LEU A 35 -15.01 2.82 14.84
C LEU A 35 -15.52 1.76 15.82
N PRO A 36 -14.66 0.83 16.28
CA PRO A 36 -15.02 -0.13 17.31
C PRO A 36 -15.53 0.55 18.59
N GLY A 37 -16.60 0.00 19.16
CA GLY A 37 -17.24 0.48 20.38
C GLY A 37 -18.29 1.58 20.15
N GLU A 38 -18.44 2.11 18.94
CA GLU A 38 -19.47 3.11 18.62
C GLU A 38 -20.87 2.51 18.60
N SER A 39 -21.84 3.27 19.11
CA SER A 39 -23.26 3.04 18.83
C SER A 39 -23.70 3.96 17.71
N ILE A 40 -24.39 3.42 16.72
CA ILE A 40 -24.76 4.14 15.49
C ILE A 40 -26.23 3.91 15.13
N ALA A 41 -26.83 4.89 14.47
CA ALA A 41 -28.01 4.68 13.65
C ALA A 41 -27.56 4.33 12.23
N ALA A 42 -28.04 3.21 11.70
CA ALA A 42 -27.61 2.69 10.42
C ALA A 42 -28.80 2.42 9.49
N ARG A 43 -28.64 2.77 8.23
CA ARG A 43 -29.58 2.49 7.15
C ARG A 43 -29.17 1.23 6.41
N VAL A 44 -30.08 0.31 6.19
CA VAL A 44 -29.86 -0.88 5.39
C VAL A 44 -29.70 -0.51 3.92
N LEU A 45 -28.61 -0.97 3.31
CA LEU A 45 -28.31 -0.81 1.88
C LEU A 45 -28.70 -2.05 1.07
N ALA A 46 -28.47 -3.23 1.63
CA ALA A 46 -28.81 -4.51 1.01
C ALA A 46 -28.90 -5.60 2.08
N ASP A 47 -29.85 -6.53 1.90
CA ASP A 47 -30.00 -7.69 2.75
C ASP A 47 -29.66 -8.97 1.97
N HIS A 48 -28.61 -9.68 2.40
CA HIS A 48 -28.13 -10.92 1.83
C HIS A 48 -28.50 -12.09 2.75
N LYS A 49 -28.41 -13.33 2.28
CA LYS A 49 -28.75 -14.53 3.05
C LYS A 49 -28.00 -14.58 4.39
N ASP A 50 -26.69 -14.32 4.38
CA ASP A 50 -25.79 -14.56 5.52
C ASP A 50 -25.40 -13.27 6.28
N TYR A 51 -25.64 -12.09 5.68
CA TYR A 51 -25.32 -10.80 6.28
C TYR A 51 -26.15 -9.68 5.68
N THR A 52 -26.25 -8.57 6.41
CA THR A 52 -26.87 -7.33 5.94
C THR A 52 -25.78 -6.28 5.68
N ARG A 53 -25.87 -5.51 4.60
CA ARG A 53 -25.05 -4.32 4.38
C ARG A 53 -25.80 -3.08 4.85
N ALA A 54 -25.11 -2.22 5.59
CA ALA A 54 -25.67 -0.97 6.08
C ALA A 54 -24.64 0.16 6.00
N GLU A 55 -25.11 1.39 6.06
CA GLU A 55 -24.29 2.59 6.23
C GLU A 55 -24.68 3.32 7.52
N SER A 56 -23.71 3.90 8.21
CA SER A 56 -23.97 4.76 9.35
C SER A 56 -24.52 6.10 8.87
N VAL A 57 -25.68 6.50 9.38
CA VAL A 57 -26.27 7.83 9.13
C VAL A 57 -25.99 8.78 10.29
N GLU A 58 -25.77 8.22 11.51
CA GLU A 58 -25.48 9.02 12.71
C GLU A 58 -24.64 8.21 13.70
N ILE A 59 -23.71 8.86 14.38
CA ILE A 59 -22.96 8.30 15.51
C ILE A 59 -23.70 8.72 16.79
N LEU A 60 -24.41 7.78 17.39
CA LEU A 60 -25.19 8.01 18.62
C LEU A 60 -24.31 8.11 19.87
N ALA A 61 -23.27 7.27 19.94
CA ALA A 61 -22.28 7.31 20.99
C ALA A 61 -20.88 7.06 20.35
N PRO A 62 -20.01 8.09 20.34
CA PRO A 62 -18.70 7.97 19.69
C PRO A 62 -17.73 7.11 20.52
N SER A 63 -16.77 6.48 19.81
CA SER A 63 -15.60 5.84 20.43
C SER A 63 -14.71 6.90 21.08
N ALA A 64 -14.06 6.56 22.19
CA ALA A 64 -13.03 7.39 22.83
C ALA A 64 -11.83 7.68 21.91
N LEU A 65 -11.64 6.90 20.86
CA LEU A 65 -10.60 7.10 19.84
C LEU A 65 -10.99 8.14 18.79
N ARG A 66 -12.28 8.49 18.67
CA ARG A 66 -12.77 9.40 17.64
C ARG A 66 -12.38 10.83 17.94
N ARG A 67 -11.81 11.50 16.95
CA ARG A 67 -11.46 12.92 16.97
C ARG A 67 -12.22 13.67 15.86
N PRO A 68 -12.38 14.99 15.97
CA PRO A 68 -12.85 15.80 14.85
C PRO A 68 -11.98 15.58 13.62
N HIS A 69 -12.61 15.42 12.45
CA HIS A 69 -11.88 15.25 11.21
C HIS A 69 -11.31 16.60 10.75
N PRO A 70 -10.00 16.78 10.57
CA PRO A 70 -9.42 18.08 10.28
C PRO A 70 -9.62 18.54 8.82
N CYS A 71 -9.87 17.60 7.87
CA CYS A 71 -10.05 17.95 6.47
C CYS A 71 -11.45 18.56 6.22
N PRO A 72 -11.55 19.72 5.58
CA PRO A 72 -12.83 20.37 5.31
C PRO A 72 -13.71 19.59 4.33
N HIS A 73 -13.12 18.71 3.53
CA HIS A 73 -13.83 17.87 2.55
C HIS A 73 -14.26 16.50 3.09
N ALA A 74 -14.17 16.26 4.40
CA ALA A 74 -14.42 14.95 5.00
C ALA A 74 -15.84 14.41 4.78
N ALA A 75 -16.81 15.31 4.64
CA ALA A 75 -18.22 14.94 4.42
C ALA A 75 -18.43 14.32 3.02
N ASP A 76 -17.79 14.89 2.00
CA ASP A 76 -18.06 14.57 0.59
C ASP A 76 -16.98 13.66 -0.01
N CYS A 77 -15.72 13.78 0.46
CA CYS A 77 -14.57 13.05 -0.07
C CYS A 77 -14.39 11.68 0.59
N GLY A 78 -14.24 10.63 -0.23
CA GLY A 78 -13.95 9.27 0.24
C GLY A 78 -12.49 9.01 0.64
N GLY A 79 -11.59 9.99 0.49
CA GLY A 79 -10.14 9.78 0.53
C GLY A 79 -9.52 9.55 1.91
N SER A 80 -10.18 9.94 3.01
CA SER A 80 -9.58 9.90 4.35
C SER A 80 -10.55 9.51 5.48
N ARG A 81 -11.31 8.44 5.28
CA ARG A 81 -12.35 7.99 6.23
C ARG A 81 -11.85 7.64 7.64
N PHE A 82 -10.57 7.34 7.80
CA PHE A 82 -9.89 7.14 9.09
C PHE A 82 -9.23 8.41 9.64
N GLY A 83 -9.44 9.55 9.00
CA GLY A 83 -8.94 10.85 9.46
C GLY A 83 -9.45 11.31 10.82
N VAL A 84 -10.42 10.58 11.36
CA VAL A 84 -10.97 10.73 12.73
C VAL A 84 -10.10 10.03 13.79
N LEU A 85 -8.96 9.43 13.43
CA LEU A 85 -8.04 8.73 14.33
C LEU A 85 -6.70 9.44 14.43
N ALA A 86 -6.07 9.36 15.61
CA ALA A 86 -4.64 9.66 15.73
C ALA A 86 -3.81 8.59 15.00
N PRO A 87 -2.59 8.91 14.52
CA PRO A 87 -1.74 7.95 13.81
C PRO A 87 -1.52 6.64 14.56
N GLU A 88 -1.25 6.70 15.86
CA GLU A 88 -1.00 5.53 16.71
C GLU A 88 -2.27 4.66 16.87
N ALA A 89 -3.44 5.29 16.97
CA ALA A 89 -4.73 4.59 17.02
C ALA A 89 -5.07 3.96 15.67
N SER A 90 -4.78 4.67 14.56
CA SER A 90 -4.91 4.14 13.20
C SER A 90 -4.08 2.87 13.01
N ALA A 91 -2.79 2.90 13.38
CA ALA A 91 -1.89 1.77 13.26
C ALA A 91 -2.35 0.56 14.09
N ARG A 92 -2.83 0.77 15.32
CA ARG A 92 -3.39 -0.31 16.18
C ARG A 92 -4.62 -0.94 15.56
N ILE A 93 -5.59 -0.14 15.12
CA ILE A 93 -6.81 -0.64 14.48
C ILE A 93 -6.46 -1.45 13.21
N LYS A 94 -5.49 -0.99 12.42
CA LYS A 94 -5.02 -1.73 11.24
C LYS A 94 -4.35 -3.05 11.63
N ALA A 95 -3.59 -3.08 12.71
CA ALA A 95 -3.01 -4.31 13.23
C ALA A 95 -4.10 -5.32 13.66
N ASP A 96 -5.16 -4.87 14.30
CA ASP A 96 -6.28 -5.73 14.68
C ASP A 96 -7.05 -6.25 13.45
N MET A 97 -7.25 -5.39 12.43
CA MET A 97 -7.81 -5.80 11.14
C MET A 97 -6.93 -6.84 10.45
N LEU A 98 -5.60 -6.68 10.49
CA LEU A 98 -4.65 -7.64 9.91
C LEU A 98 -4.72 -8.98 10.64
N ARG A 99 -4.66 -8.99 11.98
CA ARG A 99 -4.77 -10.19 12.82
C ARG A 99 -6.06 -10.96 12.53
N ASP A 100 -7.19 -10.25 12.51
CA ASP A 100 -8.50 -10.86 12.22
C ASP A 100 -8.54 -11.48 10.80
N THR A 101 -8.05 -10.75 9.81
CA THR A 101 -8.04 -11.19 8.42
C THR A 101 -7.13 -12.40 8.21
N ALA A 102 -5.97 -12.42 8.86
CA ALA A 102 -4.95 -13.47 8.69
C ALA A 102 -5.13 -14.67 9.61
N SER A 103 -6.00 -14.61 10.64
CA SER A 103 -6.17 -15.61 11.68
C SER A 103 -6.48 -17.03 11.20
N ARG A 104 -7.07 -17.17 10.01
CA ARG A 104 -7.36 -18.48 9.40
C ARG A 104 -6.24 -19.01 8.52
N SER A 105 -5.20 -18.22 8.31
CA SER A 105 -4.14 -18.52 7.33
C SER A 105 -2.75 -18.55 7.96
N LEU A 106 -2.57 -17.88 9.09
CA LEU A 106 -1.30 -17.77 9.79
C LEU A 106 -1.41 -18.33 11.22
N GLU A 107 -0.30 -18.88 11.67
CA GLU A 107 -0.19 -19.41 13.04
C GLU A 107 -0.34 -18.28 14.09
N PRO A 108 -0.91 -18.58 15.25
CA PRO A 108 -1.10 -17.59 16.33
C PRO A 108 0.18 -16.88 16.74
N ASP A 109 1.31 -17.61 16.83
CA ASP A 109 2.60 -17.03 17.22
C ASP A 109 3.12 -16.01 16.21
N VAL A 110 2.92 -16.24 14.91
CA VAL A 110 3.25 -15.26 13.85
C VAL A 110 2.44 -13.97 14.05
N LEU A 111 1.14 -14.11 14.34
CA LEU A 111 0.26 -12.97 14.58
C LEU A 111 0.56 -12.25 15.91
N ALA A 112 1.00 -12.98 16.94
CA ALA A 112 1.44 -12.41 18.20
C ALA A 112 2.74 -11.62 18.04
N GLY A 113 3.65 -12.08 17.16
CA GLY A 113 4.91 -11.41 16.82
C GLY A 113 4.77 -10.21 15.87
N LEU A 114 3.55 -9.86 15.43
CA LEU A 114 3.33 -8.74 14.51
C LEU A 114 3.94 -7.43 15.02
N ARG A 115 4.94 -6.93 14.33
CA ARG A 115 5.53 -5.61 14.56
C ARG A 115 4.70 -4.55 13.87
N VAL A 116 4.47 -3.41 14.52
CA VAL A 116 3.63 -2.33 13.98
C VAL A 116 4.44 -1.04 13.96
N ILE A 117 4.56 -0.45 12.78
CA ILE A 117 5.27 0.81 12.54
C ILE A 117 4.22 1.88 12.19
N PRO A 118 3.90 2.79 13.11
CA PRO A 118 2.98 3.89 12.85
C PRO A 118 3.61 4.90 11.89
N ALA A 119 2.77 5.65 11.17
CA ALA A 119 3.26 6.77 10.40
C ALA A 119 3.74 7.90 11.33
N PRO A 120 4.85 8.58 10.99
CA PRO A 120 5.37 9.69 11.80
C PRO A 120 4.43 10.91 11.78
N ARG A 121 3.60 11.03 10.75
CA ARG A 121 2.57 12.07 10.64
C ARG A 121 1.30 11.51 10.00
N GLY A 122 0.14 12.03 10.42
CA GLY A 122 -1.16 11.58 9.90
C GLY A 122 -1.60 12.28 8.62
N TRP A 123 -0.97 13.42 8.28
CA TRP A 123 -1.40 14.32 7.21
C TRP A 123 -0.20 14.87 6.44
N ARG A 124 -0.46 15.42 5.21
CA ARG A 124 0.57 16.08 4.38
C ARG A 124 1.73 15.15 3.99
N TYR A 125 1.48 13.84 3.89
CA TYR A 125 2.52 12.83 3.64
C TYR A 125 2.58 12.35 2.19
N ARG A 126 1.55 12.63 1.36
CA ARG A 126 1.48 12.12 -0.01
C ARG A 126 2.21 13.03 -0.99
N TRP A 127 3.32 12.53 -1.51
CA TRP A 127 4.07 13.16 -2.60
C TRP A 127 3.53 12.78 -3.99
N ARG A 128 2.55 11.90 -4.04
CA ARG A 128 1.85 11.47 -5.23
C ARG A 128 0.39 11.21 -4.91
N GLY A 129 -0.51 11.67 -5.80
CA GLY A 129 -1.94 11.49 -5.66
C GLY A 129 -2.64 11.40 -7.01
N GLN A 130 -3.92 11.04 -6.99
CA GLN A 130 -4.80 11.11 -8.15
C GLN A 130 -5.87 12.18 -7.89
N ILE A 131 -6.14 12.98 -8.90
CA ILE A 131 -7.23 13.95 -8.93
C ILE A 131 -8.11 13.67 -10.14
N HIS A 132 -9.37 14.04 -10.03
CA HIS A 132 -10.27 14.20 -11.15
C HIS A 132 -10.32 15.68 -11.55
N VAL A 133 -10.24 15.97 -12.84
CA VAL A 133 -10.36 17.33 -13.35
C VAL A 133 -11.71 17.49 -14.02
N ARG A 134 -12.44 18.54 -13.66
CA ARG A 134 -13.65 18.99 -14.34
C ARG A 134 -13.62 20.50 -14.50
N ASN A 135 -13.74 20.98 -15.74
CA ASN A 135 -13.69 22.40 -16.06
C ASN A 135 -12.45 23.10 -15.46
N GLY A 136 -11.27 22.46 -15.56
CA GLY A 136 -10.01 22.95 -15.01
C GLY A 136 -9.93 23.01 -13.48
N ARG A 137 -10.83 22.33 -12.75
CA ARG A 137 -10.84 22.29 -11.28
C ARG A 137 -10.60 20.88 -10.76
N PRO A 138 -9.85 20.73 -9.64
CA PRO A 138 -9.60 19.43 -9.04
C PRO A 138 -10.80 18.93 -8.23
N HIS A 139 -11.04 17.63 -8.32
CA HIS A 139 -12.08 16.92 -7.59
C HIS A 139 -11.52 15.60 -7.04
N ALA A 140 -12.14 15.09 -5.98
CA ALA A 140 -11.93 13.74 -5.46
C ALA A 140 -13.15 12.86 -5.74
N MET A 141 -12.96 11.54 -5.68
CA MET A 141 -14.09 10.60 -5.64
C MET A 141 -14.86 10.78 -4.32
N GLY A 142 -16.16 10.83 -4.42
CA GLY A 142 -17.05 10.84 -3.29
C GLY A 142 -17.02 9.54 -2.47
N HIS A 143 -17.69 9.57 -1.33
CA HIS A 143 -17.78 8.40 -0.48
C HIS A 143 -18.79 7.40 -1.06
N ALA A 144 -18.32 6.15 -1.28
CA ALA A 144 -19.14 5.03 -1.78
C ALA A 144 -19.98 5.34 -3.05
N SER A 145 -19.58 6.38 -3.80
CA SER A 145 -20.25 6.82 -5.03
C SER A 145 -19.24 7.11 -6.12
N ASN A 146 -19.71 7.25 -7.35
CA ASN A 146 -18.95 7.77 -8.48
C ASN A 146 -19.04 9.30 -8.61
N ASP A 147 -19.68 9.97 -7.67
CA ASP A 147 -19.80 11.41 -7.67
C ASP A 147 -18.43 12.06 -7.37
N LEU A 148 -18.25 13.24 -7.90
CA LEU A 148 -17.02 14.00 -7.71
C LEU A 148 -17.26 15.15 -6.74
N ALA A 149 -16.47 15.17 -5.65
CA ALA A 149 -16.45 16.24 -4.67
C ALA A 149 -15.36 17.26 -5.06
N PRO A 150 -15.68 18.57 -5.15
CA PRO A 150 -14.65 19.58 -5.40
C PRO A 150 -13.57 19.58 -4.31
N LEU A 151 -12.32 19.80 -4.70
CA LEU A 151 -11.19 19.93 -3.79
C LEU A 151 -10.61 21.35 -3.86
N THR A 152 -10.48 22.00 -2.72
CA THR A 152 -9.74 23.28 -2.58
C THR A 152 -8.42 23.08 -1.85
N ASP A 153 -8.37 22.15 -0.89
CA ASP A 153 -7.17 21.73 -0.19
C ASP A 153 -7.28 20.23 0.17
N CYS A 154 -6.31 19.45 -0.21
CA CYS A 154 -6.24 18.04 0.15
C CYS A 154 -5.24 17.83 1.28
N HIS A 155 -5.71 17.60 2.49
CA HIS A 155 -4.86 17.38 3.67
C HIS A 155 -3.96 16.13 3.60
N LEU A 156 -4.19 15.21 2.69
CA LEU A 156 -3.29 14.08 2.48
C LEU A 156 -2.08 14.43 1.63
N LEU A 157 -2.21 15.37 0.66
CA LEU A 157 -1.12 15.76 -0.23
C LEU A 157 -0.04 16.54 0.52
N SER A 158 1.22 16.36 0.12
CA SER A 158 2.33 17.15 0.63
C SER A 158 2.09 18.65 0.41
N PRO A 159 2.69 19.54 1.23
CA PRO A 159 2.42 20.98 1.14
C PRO A 159 2.60 21.54 -0.28
N PRO A 160 3.71 21.29 -1.02
CA PRO A 160 3.88 21.84 -2.36
C PRO A 160 2.83 21.31 -3.33
N LEU A 161 2.47 20.00 -3.23
CA LEU A 161 1.50 19.41 -4.13
C LEU A 161 0.07 19.89 -3.84
N ALA A 162 -0.27 20.14 -2.58
CA ALA A 162 -1.57 20.69 -2.21
C ALA A 162 -1.71 22.16 -2.65
N ALA A 163 -0.64 22.95 -2.49
CA ALA A 163 -0.63 24.37 -2.89
C ALA A 163 -0.77 24.54 -4.41
N ASP A 164 -0.17 23.67 -5.20
CA ASP A 164 -0.17 23.80 -6.66
C ASP A 164 -1.27 22.98 -7.37
N MET A 165 -2.07 22.25 -6.62
CA MET A 165 -3.08 21.31 -7.16
C MET A 165 -4.05 21.97 -8.16
N GLU A 166 -4.47 23.22 -7.90
CA GLU A 166 -5.36 23.94 -8.80
C GLU A 166 -4.68 24.32 -10.11
N ASN A 167 -3.42 24.78 -10.08
CA ASN A 167 -2.67 25.12 -11.30
C ASN A 167 -2.42 23.87 -12.14
N LEU A 168 -2.06 22.77 -11.50
CA LEU A 168 -1.92 21.48 -12.18
C LEU A 168 -3.25 21.06 -12.86
N ALA A 169 -4.37 21.21 -12.16
CA ALA A 169 -5.69 20.88 -12.73
C ALA A 169 -6.04 21.76 -13.93
N ARG A 170 -5.75 23.09 -13.89
CA ARG A 170 -5.98 24.00 -15.01
C ARG A 170 -5.19 23.63 -16.26
N SER A 171 -4.06 22.96 -16.11
CA SER A 171 -3.21 22.52 -17.23
C SER A 171 -3.68 21.22 -17.90
N LEU A 172 -4.73 20.57 -17.35
CA LEU A 172 -5.21 19.26 -17.78
C LEU A 172 -6.63 19.35 -18.37
N PRO A 173 -6.97 18.50 -19.33
CA PRO A 173 -8.35 18.33 -19.78
C PRO A 173 -9.18 17.63 -18.69
N ASP A 174 -10.49 17.56 -18.87
CA ASP A 174 -11.37 16.78 -18.03
C ASP A 174 -10.95 15.30 -18.03
N GLY A 175 -10.93 14.68 -16.85
CA GLY A 175 -10.49 13.29 -16.68
C GLY A 175 -9.83 13.00 -15.34
N ARG A 176 -9.21 11.82 -15.23
CA ARG A 176 -8.48 11.39 -14.04
C ARG A 176 -6.98 11.39 -14.33
N PHE A 177 -6.21 12.05 -13.49
CA PHE A 177 -4.78 12.24 -13.67
C PHE A 177 -4.01 12.00 -12.37
N THR A 178 -2.77 11.54 -12.52
CA THR A 178 -1.80 11.51 -11.44
C THR A 178 -1.07 12.85 -11.37
N ILE A 179 -0.95 13.38 -10.15
CA ILE A 179 -0.10 14.52 -9.82
C ILE A 179 0.96 14.07 -8.82
N ALA A 180 2.14 14.68 -8.88
CA ALA A 180 3.26 14.34 -8.01
C ALA A 180 4.10 15.57 -7.73
N ALA A 181 4.81 15.56 -6.57
CA ALA A 181 5.86 16.51 -6.28
C ALA A 181 7.17 15.77 -5.96
N SER A 182 8.29 16.40 -6.30
CA SER A 182 9.63 15.92 -5.98
C SER A 182 9.93 16.16 -4.51
N PRO A 183 10.20 15.13 -3.70
CA PRO A 183 10.58 15.34 -2.30
C PRO A 183 11.88 16.13 -2.09
N ALA A 184 12.75 16.17 -3.09
CA ALA A 184 14.02 16.89 -3.01
C ALA A 184 13.93 18.36 -3.46
N THR A 185 13.10 18.68 -4.48
CA THR A 185 13.05 20.03 -5.09
C THR A 185 11.72 20.72 -4.86
N GLU A 186 10.71 20.02 -4.34
CA GLU A 186 9.32 20.48 -4.16
C GLU A 186 8.59 20.84 -5.47
N GLU A 187 9.26 20.70 -6.62
CA GLU A 187 8.64 20.90 -7.93
C GLU A 187 7.49 19.93 -8.14
N THR A 188 6.41 20.43 -8.75
CA THR A 188 5.17 19.69 -8.95
C THR A 188 4.98 19.34 -10.43
N PHE A 189 4.35 18.19 -10.68
CA PHE A 189 4.18 17.65 -12.03
C PHE A 189 2.83 16.96 -12.18
N THR A 190 2.25 17.06 -13.36
CA THR A 190 1.25 16.12 -13.83
C THR A 190 1.92 14.91 -14.47
N GLU A 191 1.24 13.79 -14.61
CA GLU A 191 1.77 12.61 -15.31
C GLU A 191 2.15 12.87 -16.79
N ARG A 192 1.64 13.96 -17.37
CA ARG A 192 1.94 14.42 -18.75
C ARG A 192 3.02 15.49 -18.78
N GLY A 193 3.51 15.93 -17.62
CA GLY A 193 4.52 16.97 -17.50
C GLY A 193 5.87 16.55 -18.07
N ARG A 194 6.70 17.52 -18.39
CA ARG A 194 8.12 17.33 -18.72
C ARG A 194 8.95 17.56 -17.46
N GLY A 195 10.12 16.92 -17.38
CA GLY A 195 11.02 17.05 -16.25
C GLY A 195 11.23 15.73 -15.52
N GLY A 196 11.62 15.77 -14.27
CA GLY A 196 11.91 14.59 -13.47
C GLY A 196 11.76 14.83 -11.97
N LEU A 197 11.25 13.84 -11.29
CA LEU A 197 11.16 13.81 -9.83
C LEU A 197 12.48 13.27 -9.27
N ILE A 198 13.01 13.91 -8.23
CA ILE A 198 14.15 13.44 -7.46
C ILE A 198 13.63 12.91 -6.13
N LEU A 199 13.84 11.62 -5.91
CA LEU A 199 13.34 10.85 -4.78
C LEU A 199 14.55 10.42 -3.91
N PRO A 200 14.95 11.18 -2.88
CA PRO A 200 16.14 10.91 -2.10
C PRO A 200 15.96 9.68 -1.21
N ILE A 201 17.00 8.86 -1.10
CA ILE A 201 17.11 7.73 -0.16
C ILE A 201 18.39 7.93 0.67
N PRO A 202 18.35 8.82 1.69
CA PRO A 202 19.55 9.30 2.40
C PRO A 202 20.33 8.18 3.09
N ASP A 203 19.66 7.18 3.68
CA ASP A 203 20.31 6.08 4.41
C ASP A 203 21.22 5.21 3.51
N PHE A 204 21.08 5.36 2.21
CA PHE A 204 21.87 4.63 1.21
C PHE A 204 22.72 5.56 0.33
N ASP A 205 22.76 6.85 0.65
CA ASP A 205 23.48 7.85 -0.14
C ASP A 205 23.16 7.74 -1.63
N LEU A 206 21.87 7.75 -1.96
CA LEU A 206 21.39 7.72 -3.34
C LEU A 206 20.05 8.45 -3.51
N ASP A 207 19.75 8.77 -4.74
CA ASP A 207 18.45 9.30 -5.17
C ASP A 207 17.94 8.54 -6.39
N LEU A 208 16.63 8.35 -6.50
CA LEU A 208 16.01 7.92 -7.73
C LEU A 208 15.58 9.15 -8.52
N ARG A 209 15.88 9.14 -9.82
CA ARG A 209 15.34 10.12 -10.77
C ARG A 209 14.32 9.45 -11.66
N VAL A 210 13.08 9.90 -11.59
CA VAL A 210 11.98 9.26 -12.32
C VAL A 210 11.19 10.28 -13.12
N PRO A 211 10.78 9.96 -14.36
CA PRO A 211 9.86 10.82 -15.13
C PRO A 211 8.52 11.01 -14.40
N PRO A 212 7.82 12.14 -14.61
CA PRO A 212 6.43 12.29 -14.19
C PRO A 212 5.57 11.12 -14.69
N GLY A 213 4.61 10.66 -13.89
CA GLY A 213 3.79 9.50 -14.22
C GLY A 213 4.38 8.14 -13.80
N THR A 214 5.69 8.04 -13.55
CA THR A 214 6.28 6.83 -12.97
C THR A 214 5.74 6.58 -11.57
N PHE A 215 5.43 5.33 -11.27
CA PHE A 215 4.99 4.95 -9.92
C PHE A 215 6.13 5.06 -8.92
N PHE A 216 5.84 5.64 -7.77
CA PHE A 216 6.66 5.56 -6.54
C PHE A 216 5.75 5.60 -5.31
N GLN A 217 6.22 5.17 -4.15
CA GLN A 217 5.46 5.12 -2.91
C GLN A 217 5.03 6.54 -2.48
N ALA A 218 3.71 6.73 -2.32
CA ALA A 218 3.15 8.05 -2.09
C ALA A 218 3.60 8.68 -0.76
N ASN A 219 3.79 7.87 0.29
CA ASN A 219 4.38 8.29 1.55
C ASN A 219 5.88 8.07 1.50
N TRP A 220 6.62 9.06 0.95
CA TRP A 220 8.05 8.91 0.73
C TRP A 220 8.85 8.86 2.03
N GLU A 221 8.36 9.51 3.09
CA GLU A 221 9.00 9.46 4.41
C GLU A 221 8.95 8.04 5.00
N LEU A 222 7.79 7.42 5.02
CA LEU A 222 7.65 6.05 5.55
C LEU A 222 8.23 5.00 4.59
N ASN A 223 8.35 5.31 3.29
CA ASN A 223 9.06 4.46 2.33
C ASN A 223 10.55 4.29 2.70
N GLN A 224 11.18 5.28 3.36
CA GLN A 224 12.56 5.11 3.87
C GLN A 224 12.62 3.96 4.88
N THR A 225 11.64 3.88 5.77
CA THR A 225 11.53 2.77 6.74
C THR A 225 11.23 1.45 6.04
N LEU A 226 10.32 1.44 5.06
CA LEU A 226 10.05 0.25 4.24
C LEU A 226 11.33 -0.29 3.56
N ILE A 227 12.15 0.60 2.97
CA ILE A 227 13.42 0.22 2.34
C ILE A 227 14.38 -0.37 3.39
N ARG A 228 14.53 0.28 4.57
CA ARG A 228 15.39 -0.23 5.65
C ARG A 228 14.98 -1.63 6.11
N GLU A 229 13.70 -1.85 6.36
CA GLU A 229 13.15 -3.15 6.79
C GLU A 229 13.42 -4.24 5.73
N VAL A 230 13.18 -3.94 4.45
CA VAL A 230 13.42 -4.88 3.35
C VAL A 230 14.92 -5.19 3.21
N VAL A 231 15.79 -4.18 3.24
CA VAL A 231 17.23 -4.37 3.10
C VAL A 231 17.79 -5.16 4.28
N ALA A 232 17.36 -4.86 5.51
CA ALA A 232 17.76 -5.58 6.72
C ALA A 232 17.30 -7.05 6.67
N ALA A 233 16.06 -7.32 6.24
CA ALA A 233 15.56 -8.67 6.11
C ALA A 233 16.34 -9.51 5.08
N LEU A 234 17.06 -8.86 4.16
CA LEU A 234 17.87 -9.50 3.12
C LEU A 234 19.38 -9.52 3.46
N ASP A 235 19.78 -9.13 4.67
CA ASP A 235 21.17 -9.26 5.09
C ASP A 235 21.61 -10.74 5.10
N GLY A 236 22.90 -10.97 4.79
CA GLY A 236 23.46 -12.32 4.67
C GLY A 236 23.30 -12.96 3.28
N PHE A 237 22.47 -12.39 2.37
CA PHE A 237 22.32 -12.90 1.01
C PHE A 237 23.06 -12.03 0.01
N GLY A 238 23.94 -12.63 -0.80
CA GLY A 238 24.73 -11.91 -1.79
C GLY A 238 24.02 -11.69 -3.13
N ARG A 239 23.10 -12.61 -3.52
CA ARG A 239 22.37 -12.58 -4.79
C ARG A 239 20.87 -12.46 -4.52
N VAL A 240 20.28 -11.34 -4.91
CA VAL A 240 18.87 -11.00 -4.63
C VAL A 240 18.12 -10.70 -5.91
N ALA A 241 16.91 -11.27 -6.06
CA ALA A 241 15.97 -10.85 -7.10
C ALA A 241 15.01 -9.81 -6.53
N ASP A 242 14.84 -8.67 -7.23
CA ASP A 242 13.79 -7.68 -6.96
C ASP A 242 12.69 -7.86 -8.02
N LEU A 243 11.57 -8.43 -7.61
CA LEU A 243 10.45 -8.78 -8.49
C LEU A 243 9.33 -7.74 -8.34
N PHE A 244 8.86 -7.19 -9.47
CA PHE A 244 8.04 -5.98 -9.54
C PHE A 244 8.81 -4.73 -9.11
N SER A 245 10.06 -4.60 -9.57
CA SER A 245 11.04 -3.66 -9.04
C SER A 245 10.74 -2.19 -9.30
N GLY A 246 9.78 -1.86 -10.17
CA GLY A 246 9.52 -0.48 -10.56
C GLY A 246 10.77 0.20 -11.11
N ALA A 247 11.05 1.40 -10.63
CA ALA A 247 12.26 2.17 -10.97
C ALA A 247 13.45 1.86 -10.03
N GLY A 248 13.37 0.80 -9.19
CA GLY A 248 14.48 0.33 -8.37
C GLY A 248 14.40 0.73 -6.89
N ASN A 249 13.20 0.85 -6.33
CA ASN A 249 12.98 1.24 -4.93
C ASN A 249 13.74 0.33 -3.93
N PHE A 250 13.85 -0.97 -4.20
CA PHE A 250 14.65 -1.91 -3.41
C PHE A 250 15.94 -2.31 -4.10
N ALA A 251 15.92 -2.50 -5.43
CA ALA A 251 17.08 -2.95 -6.19
C ALA A 251 18.31 -2.06 -5.98
N LEU A 252 18.14 -0.73 -6.03
CA LEU A 252 19.28 0.19 -5.94
C LEU A 252 19.86 0.28 -4.52
N PRO A 253 19.07 0.37 -3.43
CA PRO A 253 19.56 0.24 -2.06
C PRO A 253 20.28 -1.08 -1.79
N LEU A 254 19.73 -2.21 -2.28
CA LEU A 254 20.37 -3.54 -2.17
C LEU A 254 21.73 -3.57 -2.88
N ALA A 255 21.80 -3.04 -4.10
CA ALA A 255 23.05 -2.93 -4.83
C ALA A 255 24.06 -2.00 -4.13
N ARG A 256 23.61 -0.86 -3.57
CA ARG A 256 24.45 0.03 -2.77
C ARG A 256 25.06 -0.67 -1.56
N ARG A 257 24.38 -1.68 -1.00
CA ARG A 257 24.90 -2.55 0.06
C ARG A 257 25.77 -3.71 -0.47
N GLY A 258 26.22 -3.66 -1.72
CA GLY A 258 27.14 -4.61 -2.31
C GLY A 258 26.49 -5.92 -2.80
N LYS A 259 25.17 -6.00 -2.84
CA LYS A 259 24.47 -7.21 -3.34
C LYS A 259 24.44 -7.20 -4.86
N THR A 260 24.54 -8.39 -5.48
CA THR A 260 24.24 -8.58 -6.89
C THR A 260 22.72 -8.70 -7.05
N VAL A 261 22.12 -7.83 -7.84
CA VAL A 261 20.67 -7.71 -7.94
C VAL A 261 20.20 -7.92 -9.38
N LEU A 262 19.20 -8.80 -9.53
CA LEU A 262 18.39 -8.90 -10.75
C LEU A 262 17.01 -8.29 -10.47
N ALA A 263 16.75 -7.14 -11.07
CA ALA A 263 15.47 -6.42 -10.97
C ALA A 263 14.59 -6.73 -12.19
N VAL A 264 13.38 -7.23 -11.95
CA VAL A 264 12.41 -7.59 -13.01
C VAL A 264 11.14 -6.75 -12.86
N GLU A 265 10.78 -6.04 -13.94
CA GLU A 265 9.64 -5.11 -13.95
C GLU A 265 8.81 -5.28 -15.23
N GLY A 266 7.48 -5.31 -15.07
CA GLY A 266 6.54 -5.45 -16.19
C GLY A 266 6.48 -4.23 -17.12
N SER A 267 6.66 -3.03 -16.54
CA SER A 267 6.72 -1.77 -17.28
C SER A 267 8.11 -1.56 -17.85
N SER A 268 8.26 -1.68 -19.17
CA SER A 268 9.54 -1.42 -19.84
C SER A 268 10.08 0.00 -19.59
N ALA A 269 9.20 0.98 -19.37
CA ALA A 269 9.61 2.35 -19.05
C ALA A 269 10.20 2.43 -17.64
N ALA A 270 9.58 1.78 -16.65
CA ALA A 270 10.08 1.74 -15.28
C ALA A 270 11.39 0.95 -15.19
N ALA A 271 11.49 -0.19 -15.87
CA ALA A 271 12.73 -0.98 -15.93
C ALA A 271 13.89 -0.18 -16.55
N ARG A 272 13.65 0.54 -17.67
CA ARG A 272 14.67 1.43 -18.27
C ARG A 272 15.07 2.54 -17.31
N CYS A 273 14.10 3.15 -16.63
CA CYS A 273 14.35 4.18 -15.62
C CYS A 273 15.25 3.65 -14.49
N GLY A 274 14.99 2.44 -13.99
CA GLY A 274 15.83 1.77 -12.99
C GLY A 274 17.26 1.52 -13.48
N ALA A 275 17.40 1.03 -14.72
CA ALA A 275 18.72 0.82 -15.36
C ALA A 275 19.50 2.14 -15.53
N ASP A 276 18.83 3.23 -15.91
CA ASP A 276 19.45 4.54 -16.03
C ASP A 276 19.91 5.09 -14.68
N ASN A 277 19.12 4.90 -13.63
CA ASN A 277 19.51 5.22 -12.27
C ASN A 277 20.71 4.38 -11.79
N ALA A 278 20.70 3.07 -12.04
CA ALA A 278 21.82 2.19 -11.70
C ALA A 278 23.13 2.65 -12.37
N ARG A 279 23.06 2.97 -13.67
CA ARG A 279 24.21 3.47 -14.44
C ARG A 279 24.71 4.82 -13.89
N ARG A 280 23.81 5.77 -13.64
CA ARG A 280 24.14 7.09 -13.08
C ARG A 280 24.80 6.99 -11.71
N LEU A 281 24.37 6.04 -10.89
CA LEU A 281 24.86 5.81 -9.53
C LEU A 281 26.09 4.88 -9.47
N GLY A 282 26.60 4.39 -10.61
CA GLY A 282 27.74 3.48 -10.67
C GLY A 282 27.46 2.09 -10.08
N LEU A 283 26.20 1.64 -10.06
CA LEU A 283 25.76 0.37 -9.47
C LEU A 283 25.70 -0.74 -10.54
N ALA A 284 26.85 -1.11 -11.09
CA ALA A 284 26.96 -2.10 -12.18
C ALA A 284 26.43 -3.50 -11.81
N GLN A 285 26.34 -3.81 -10.52
CA GLN A 285 25.82 -5.08 -9.99
C GLN A 285 24.28 -5.14 -9.93
N ALA A 286 23.56 -4.08 -10.31
CA ALA A 286 22.11 -4.06 -10.45
C ALA A 286 21.72 -4.18 -11.93
N GLU A 287 21.24 -5.34 -12.33
CA GLU A 287 20.70 -5.58 -13.67
C GLU A 287 19.18 -5.40 -13.68
N PHE A 288 18.66 -4.58 -14.62
CA PHE A 288 17.21 -4.38 -14.79
C PHE A 288 16.71 -5.04 -16.07
N ARG A 289 15.61 -5.80 -15.95
CA ARG A 289 14.93 -6.47 -17.06
C ARG A 289 13.45 -6.12 -17.13
N GLY A 290 13.03 -5.67 -18.31
CA GLY A 290 11.60 -5.49 -18.61
C GLY A 290 10.97 -6.84 -18.95
N ALA A 291 10.19 -7.44 -18.03
CA ALA A 291 9.52 -8.72 -18.26
C ALA A 291 8.25 -8.86 -17.41
N ASN A 292 7.19 -9.38 -18.01
CA ASN A 292 5.94 -9.65 -17.31
C ASN A 292 5.98 -10.99 -16.59
N LEU A 293 6.08 -10.98 -15.27
CA LEU A 293 6.16 -12.17 -14.40
C LEU A 293 4.91 -13.07 -14.41
N ALA A 294 3.80 -12.63 -15.00
CA ALA A 294 2.66 -13.51 -15.27
C ALA A 294 2.94 -14.51 -16.42
N ARG A 295 4.02 -14.32 -17.19
CA ARG A 295 4.40 -15.21 -18.28
C ARG A 295 5.47 -16.21 -17.83
N PRO A 296 5.30 -17.53 -18.03
CA PRO A 296 6.28 -18.54 -17.60
C PRO A 296 7.70 -18.31 -18.12
N ALA A 297 7.86 -17.85 -19.38
CA ALA A 297 9.16 -17.55 -19.98
C ALA A 297 9.93 -16.42 -19.26
N SER A 298 9.24 -15.50 -18.60
CA SER A 298 9.87 -14.40 -17.86
C SER A 298 10.65 -14.87 -16.63
N TRP A 299 10.42 -16.10 -16.18
CA TRP A 299 11.12 -16.68 -15.02
C TRP A 299 12.45 -17.35 -15.36
N GLU A 300 12.73 -17.60 -16.63
CA GLU A 300 13.98 -18.22 -17.04
C GLU A 300 15.22 -17.40 -16.64
N PRO A 301 15.28 -16.08 -16.89
CA PRO A 301 16.37 -15.24 -16.38
C PRO A 301 16.51 -15.26 -14.86
N VAL A 302 15.39 -15.33 -14.13
CA VAL A 302 15.40 -15.39 -12.66
C VAL A 302 15.99 -16.72 -12.18
N ARG A 303 15.60 -17.84 -12.82
CA ARG A 303 16.19 -19.16 -12.52
C ARG A 303 17.69 -19.22 -12.82
N HIS A 304 18.11 -18.69 -13.97
CA HIS A 304 19.55 -18.65 -14.34
C HIS A 304 20.36 -17.73 -13.42
N PHE A 305 19.75 -16.67 -12.91
CA PHE A 305 20.39 -15.78 -11.94
C PHE A 305 20.68 -16.50 -10.61
N LEU A 306 19.98 -17.58 -10.27
CA LEU A 306 20.11 -18.33 -9.01
C LEU A 306 20.05 -17.42 -7.77
N PRO A 307 18.97 -16.65 -7.54
CA PRO A 307 18.88 -15.80 -6.37
C PRO A 307 18.83 -16.62 -5.09
N GLN A 308 19.55 -16.18 -4.06
CA GLN A 308 19.47 -16.74 -2.71
C GLN A 308 18.25 -16.21 -1.94
N ALA A 309 17.89 -14.97 -2.23
CA ALA A 309 16.71 -14.34 -1.68
C ALA A 309 16.01 -13.49 -2.75
N ALA A 310 14.73 -13.17 -2.48
CA ALA A 310 13.98 -12.25 -3.34
C ALA A 310 13.11 -11.29 -2.50
N VAL A 311 12.92 -10.08 -3.03
CA VAL A 311 11.87 -9.16 -2.61
C VAL A 311 10.79 -9.09 -3.68
N LEU A 312 9.51 -8.98 -3.25
CA LEU A 312 8.35 -8.84 -4.11
C LEU A 312 7.49 -7.68 -3.62
N ASP A 313 7.10 -6.79 -4.55
CA ASP A 313 6.10 -5.73 -4.29
C ASP A 313 5.06 -5.75 -5.42
N PRO A 314 4.19 -6.78 -5.47
CA PRO A 314 3.22 -6.95 -6.54
C PRO A 314 2.09 -5.93 -6.46
N PRO A 315 1.34 -5.70 -7.57
CA PRO A 315 0.18 -4.83 -7.58
C PRO A 315 -0.94 -5.36 -6.66
N ARG A 316 -1.93 -4.52 -6.35
CA ARG A 316 -3.08 -4.85 -5.48
C ARG A 316 -3.84 -6.12 -5.86
N THR A 317 -3.83 -6.50 -7.12
CA THR A 317 -4.46 -7.75 -7.60
C THR A 317 -3.72 -9.00 -7.14
N GLY A 318 -2.53 -8.83 -6.55
CA GLY A 318 -1.61 -9.90 -6.21
C GLY A 318 -0.83 -10.40 -7.43
N ALA A 319 -0.14 -11.52 -7.26
CA ALA A 319 0.64 -12.19 -8.29
C ALA A 319 0.22 -13.67 -8.33
N LYS A 320 -0.95 -13.93 -8.89
CA LYS A 320 -1.51 -15.29 -9.00
C LYS A 320 -0.48 -16.24 -9.61
N ASP A 321 -0.39 -17.45 -9.07
CA ASP A 321 0.50 -18.52 -9.50
C ASP A 321 2.03 -18.26 -9.30
N ILE A 322 2.42 -17.12 -8.70
CA ILE A 322 3.82 -16.79 -8.44
C ILE A 322 4.49 -17.81 -7.51
N GLY A 323 3.75 -18.37 -6.56
CA GLY A 323 4.27 -19.35 -5.60
C GLY A 323 4.91 -20.57 -6.27
N ALA A 324 4.31 -21.10 -7.34
CA ALA A 324 4.86 -22.22 -8.09
C ALA A 324 6.19 -21.86 -8.79
N ALA A 325 6.26 -20.65 -9.37
CA ALA A 325 7.48 -20.16 -10.01
C ALA A 325 8.61 -19.96 -8.99
N LEU A 326 8.32 -19.40 -7.83
CA LEU A 326 9.29 -19.21 -6.73
C LEU A 326 9.80 -20.55 -6.19
N MET A 327 8.92 -21.54 -6.01
CA MET A 327 9.32 -22.89 -5.58
C MET A 327 10.26 -23.58 -6.56
N SER A 328 10.18 -23.29 -7.86
CA SER A 328 11.05 -23.85 -8.88
C SER A 328 12.50 -23.35 -8.82
N ILE A 329 12.78 -22.31 -8.01
CA ILE A 329 14.13 -21.74 -7.82
C ILE A 329 14.79 -22.47 -6.64
N SER A 330 15.65 -23.44 -6.91
CA SER A 330 16.26 -24.29 -5.88
C SER A 330 17.23 -23.52 -4.94
N SER A 331 17.84 -22.45 -5.44
CA SER A 331 18.76 -21.59 -4.68
C SER A 331 18.05 -20.65 -3.69
N LEU A 332 16.74 -20.43 -3.85
CA LEU A 332 15.98 -19.47 -3.07
C LEU A 332 15.80 -19.97 -1.62
N ARG A 333 16.18 -19.16 -0.66
CA ARG A 333 16.11 -19.45 0.78
C ARG A 333 15.18 -18.51 1.53
N ARG A 334 15.09 -17.24 1.10
CA ARG A 334 14.26 -16.21 1.75
C ARG A 334 13.45 -15.43 0.73
N LEU A 335 12.22 -15.10 1.11
CA LEU A 335 11.35 -14.16 0.41
C LEU A 335 10.95 -13.03 1.34
N VAL A 336 11.06 -11.80 0.88
CA VAL A 336 10.50 -10.62 1.53
C VAL A 336 9.33 -10.15 0.68
N TRP A 337 8.12 -10.35 1.17
CA TRP A 337 6.90 -10.00 0.44
C TRP A 337 6.31 -8.70 0.99
N VAL A 338 6.42 -7.63 0.22
CA VAL A 338 5.76 -6.34 0.49
C VAL A 338 4.36 -6.39 -0.12
N SER A 339 3.35 -5.93 0.61
CA SER A 339 1.96 -6.03 0.16
C SER A 339 1.06 -4.95 0.71
N CYS A 340 0.30 -4.33 -0.16
CA CYS A 340 -0.80 -3.44 0.20
C CYS A 340 -2.17 -4.16 0.26
N ASP A 341 -2.25 -5.47 -0.06
CA ASP A 341 -3.45 -6.31 0.06
C ASP A 341 -3.12 -7.70 0.60
N VAL A 342 -3.18 -7.83 1.93
CA VAL A 342 -2.85 -9.08 2.65
C VAL A 342 -3.71 -10.27 2.22
N VAL A 343 -4.97 -10.05 1.82
CA VAL A 343 -5.86 -11.14 1.40
C VAL A 343 -5.33 -11.80 0.13
N ASN A 344 -4.93 -11.00 -0.85
CA ASN A 344 -4.32 -11.51 -2.07
C ASN A 344 -2.95 -12.13 -1.80
N THR A 345 -2.15 -11.53 -0.93
CA THR A 345 -0.83 -12.09 -0.56
C THR A 345 -0.95 -13.45 0.12
N LEU A 346 -1.85 -13.62 1.08
CA LEU A 346 -2.07 -14.92 1.74
C LEU A 346 -2.58 -15.98 0.76
N ARG A 347 -3.43 -15.60 -0.20
CA ARG A 347 -3.83 -16.50 -1.29
C ARG A 347 -2.62 -16.97 -2.11
N ASP A 348 -1.76 -16.02 -2.52
CA ASP A 348 -0.64 -16.26 -3.43
C ASP A 348 0.54 -16.95 -2.72
N ALA A 349 0.73 -16.70 -1.41
CA ALA A 349 1.74 -17.37 -0.57
C ALA A 349 1.33 -18.78 -0.12
N ARG A 350 0.04 -19.15 -0.22
CA ARG A 350 -0.46 -20.44 0.25
C ARG A 350 0.31 -21.67 -0.29
N PRO A 351 0.71 -21.74 -1.58
CA PRO A 351 1.53 -22.85 -2.06
C PRO A 351 2.88 -22.97 -1.34
N LEU A 352 3.54 -21.85 -1.03
CA LEU A 352 4.80 -21.81 -0.29
C LEU A 352 4.61 -22.32 1.15
N LEU A 353 3.59 -21.81 1.85
CA LEU A 353 3.28 -22.23 3.23
C LEU A 353 2.97 -23.73 3.28
N ARG A 354 2.21 -24.26 2.31
CA ARG A 354 1.94 -25.71 2.20
C ARG A 354 3.19 -26.55 1.88
N ALA A 355 4.17 -25.95 1.23
CA ALA A 355 5.47 -26.59 0.96
C ALA A 355 6.46 -26.45 2.14
N GLY A 356 5.98 -25.98 3.30
CA GLY A 356 6.74 -25.89 4.54
C GLY A 356 7.52 -24.59 4.75
N TRP A 357 7.38 -23.60 3.84
CA TRP A 357 7.94 -22.27 4.11
C TRP A 357 7.32 -21.67 5.36
N ARG A 358 8.13 -21.01 6.17
CA ARG A 358 7.71 -20.43 7.46
C ARG A 358 7.84 -18.91 7.42
N ILE A 359 6.87 -18.23 8.02
CA ILE A 359 6.96 -16.79 8.23
C ILE A 359 7.82 -16.54 9.46
N SER A 360 8.97 -15.89 9.26
CA SER A 360 9.92 -15.55 10.33
C SER A 360 9.74 -14.12 10.85
N ASP A 361 9.13 -13.23 10.07
CA ASP A 361 8.80 -11.88 10.52
C ASP A 361 7.56 -11.36 9.78
N LEU A 362 6.75 -10.58 10.51
CA LEU A 362 5.55 -9.93 10.00
C LEU A 362 5.51 -8.49 10.50
N VAL A 363 5.53 -7.53 9.57
CA VAL A 363 5.56 -6.10 9.91
C VAL A 363 4.42 -5.38 9.21
N LEU A 364 3.67 -4.58 9.96
CA LEU A 364 2.69 -3.65 9.42
C LEU A 364 3.26 -2.23 9.46
N LEU A 365 3.28 -1.55 8.30
CA LEU A 365 3.55 -0.12 8.21
C LEU A 365 2.23 0.62 7.92
N ASP A 366 1.91 1.64 8.73
CA ASP A 366 0.77 2.52 8.44
C ASP A 366 1.13 3.51 7.34
N MET A 367 1.40 2.98 6.12
CA MET A 367 1.82 3.75 4.96
C MET A 367 0.81 4.82 4.55
N PHE A 368 -0.47 4.63 4.89
CA PHE A 368 -1.56 5.50 4.47
C PHE A 368 -2.46 5.91 5.65
N PRO A 369 -1.94 6.69 6.63
CA PRO A 369 -2.76 7.19 7.73
C PRO A 369 -3.96 7.98 7.20
N GLY A 370 -5.02 8.02 7.97
CA GLY A 370 -6.30 8.60 7.55
C GLY A 370 -7.12 7.73 6.61
N THR A 371 -6.59 6.58 6.17
CA THR A 371 -7.28 5.58 5.34
C THR A 371 -7.20 4.19 5.98
N TRP A 372 -7.98 3.22 5.50
CA TRP A 372 -7.87 1.82 5.94
C TRP A 372 -6.68 1.06 5.32
N HIS A 373 -6.03 1.63 4.31
CA HIS A 373 -4.89 1.01 3.64
C HIS A 373 -3.70 0.87 4.59
N MET A 374 -2.98 -0.22 4.44
CA MET A 374 -1.74 -0.52 5.16
C MET A 374 -0.74 -1.16 4.19
N GLU A 375 0.51 -1.20 4.58
CA GLU A 375 1.55 -1.97 3.92
C GLU A 375 2.04 -3.05 4.88
N VAL A 376 2.23 -4.26 4.38
CA VAL A 376 2.68 -5.40 5.18
C VAL A 376 3.95 -5.97 4.57
N ILE A 377 4.98 -6.19 5.40
CA ILE A 377 6.16 -6.97 5.03
C ILE A 377 6.01 -8.34 5.68
N MET A 378 6.06 -9.38 4.87
CA MET A 378 6.06 -10.77 5.31
C MET A 378 7.36 -11.43 4.86
N VAL A 379 8.18 -11.84 5.83
CA VAL A 379 9.43 -12.56 5.56
C VAL A 379 9.16 -14.05 5.66
N LEU A 380 9.44 -14.78 4.58
CA LEU A 380 9.28 -16.22 4.52
C LEU A 380 10.65 -16.88 4.31
N ASP A 381 10.93 -17.88 5.13
CA ASP A 381 12.13 -18.71 5.02
C ASP A 381 11.79 -20.11 4.52
N ARG A 382 12.62 -20.61 3.61
CA ARG A 382 12.54 -21.98 3.13
C ARG A 382 13.06 -22.90 4.23
N PRO A 383 12.35 -24.02 4.56
CA PRO A 383 12.89 -24.98 5.50
C PRO A 383 14.20 -25.54 4.95
N ASP A 384 15.16 -25.79 5.84
CA ASP A 384 16.37 -26.55 5.52
C ASP A 384 15.95 -27.93 5.00
N ALA A 385 16.61 -28.37 3.91
CA ALA A 385 16.31 -29.64 3.26
C ALA A 385 16.86 -30.81 4.08
#